data_ff904a2b6482c23ab4a97340a4fc4f34
#
_entry.id   ff904a2b6482c23ab4a97340a4fc4f34
#
_cell.length_a   1.000
_cell.length_b   1.000
_cell.length_c   1.000
_cell.angle_alpha   90.00
_cell.angle_beta   90.00
_cell.angle_gamma   90.00
#
_symmetry.space_group_name_H-M   'P 1'
#
loop_
_entity.id
_entity.type
_entity.pdbx_description
1 polymer ?
#
loop_
_entity_poly.entity_id
_entity_poly.type
_entity_poly.pdbx_seq_one_letter_code
_entity_poly.pdbx_strand_id
1 'polypeptide(L)'
;MSARVLVVDDVPANVKLLEARLSAEYFDVVTACNGAQALEVASRAECDIILLDVMMPDMDGFEVCRRLKSNPATHFIPVVMVTALDSPADRVRGLEAGADDFLTKPVSDVVLIARVRSLTRLKMMTDELRMRALTSMEIGVQAPERHAVADTGKGGRILLVDDRPSSYERLAPVLAAEHSVDVEPNPAEALFHAAEGSYDLLIVSLSLENFDGLRLCSQARSLERTRQVPILALVDADNNARLLRGLEIGVNDYLLRPVDKNELLARARTQIRKRRYADHLRDNVQHSIEMAVTDALTGLHNRRYMETHIGMLAEQASNRGKSLALMMLDIDFFKSVNDTYGHDAGDDVLREFAMRIRKSIRGIDLACRYGGEEFVIVMPETDMHIAGMVAERLRRAVAAEPFAIDKGTRQIQVTISIGLAALERKGEPVADVLKRADLALYRAKHDGRNRVVAAAA
;
A
#
# COMPACT_ATOMS: atom_id res chain seq x y z
N MET A 1 -10.08 -16.48 13.36
CA MET A 1 -11.54 -16.30 13.08
C MET A 1 -11.88 -17.17 11.88
N SER A 2 -12.97 -17.95 11.97
CA SER A 2 -13.48 -18.69 10.81
C SER A 2 -14.11 -17.69 9.84
N ALA A 3 -13.79 -17.80 8.54
CA ALA A 3 -14.41 -16.94 7.54
C ALA A 3 -15.88 -17.33 7.38
N ARG A 4 -16.74 -16.32 7.17
CA ARG A 4 -18.17 -16.50 6.97
C ARG A 4 -18.50 -16.58 5.48
N VAL A 5 -19.12 -17.68 5.05
CA VAL A 5 -19.46 -18.00 3.67
C VAL A 5 -20.96 -17.86 3.47
N LEU A 6 -21.41 -16.99 2.58
CA LEU A 6 -22.80 -16.92 2.14
C LEU A 6 -23.03 -17.90 0.98
N VAL A 7 -23.91 -18.87 1.17
CA VAL A 7 -24.34 -19.84 0.14
C VAL A 7 -25.70 -19.45 -0.38
N VAL A 8 -25.80 -19.23 -1.71
CA VAL A 8 -27.02 -18.80 -2.39
C VAL A 8 -27.39 -19.80 -3.48
N ASP A 9 -28.50 -20.48 -3.31
CA ASP A 9 -29.03 -21.44 -4.31
C ASP A 9 -30.55 -21.58 -4.03
N ASP A 10 -31.38 -21.63 -5.07
CA ASP A 10 -32.83 -21.74 -4.94
C ASP A 10 -33.30 -23.17 -4.59
N VAL A 11 -32.40 -24.16 -4.73
CA VAL A 11 -32.64 -25.55 -4.40
C VAL A 11 -32.13 -25.86 -2.97
N PRO A 12 -33.00 -26.10 -1.98
CA PRO A 12 -32.60 -26.32 -0.60
C PRO A 12 -31.63 -27.48 -0.39
N ALA A 13 -31.68 -28.50 -1.23
CA ALA A 13 -30.77 -29.64 -1.16
C ALA A 13 -29.32 -29.24 -1.50
N ASN A 14 -29.13 -28.33 -2.47
CA ASN A 14 -27.81 -27.80 -2.84
C ASN A 14 -27.25 -26.96 -1.69
N VAL A 15 -28.08 -26.08 -1.10
CA VAL A 15 -27.69 -25.24 0.03
C VAL A 15 -27.18 -26.12 1.18
N LYS A 16 -27.96 -27.13 1.60
CA LYS A 16 -27.60 -28.04 2.69
C LYS A 16 -26.32 -28.83 2.40
N LEU A 17 -26.12 -29.24 1.13
CA LEU A 17 -24.92 -29.96 0.74
C LEU A 17 -23.67 -29.07 0.87
N LEU A 18 -23.71 -27.83 0.35
CA LEU A 18 -22.60 -26.90 0.45
C LEU A 18 -22.36 -26.47 1.91
N GLU A 19 -23.43 -26.22 2.68
CA GLU A 19 -23.36 -25.92 4.11
C GLU A 19 -22.64 -27.01 4.88
N ALA A 20 -23.02 -28.29 4.69
CA ALA A 20 -22.39 -29.41 5.36
C ALA A 20 -20.89 -29.54 5.02
N ARG A 21 -20.54 -29.37 3.74
CA ARG A 21 -19.14 -29.43 3.27
C ARG A 21 -18.27 -28.32 3.84
N LEU A 22 -18.78 -27.08 3.84
CA LEU A 22 -18.04 -25.93 4.35
C LEU A 22 -17.92 -25.96 5.89
N SER A 23 -18.99 -26.35 6.58
CA SER A 23 -18.97 -26.48 8.04
C SER A 23 -18.01 -27.58 8.52
N ALA A 24 -17.85 -28.66 7.75
CA ALA A 24 -16.84 -29.69 8.02
C ALA A 24 -15.40 -29.15 7.97
N GLU A 25 -15.16 -28.07 7.24
CA GLU A 25 -13.88 -27.37 7.11
C GLU A 25 -13.80 -26.11 8.00
N TYR A 26 -14.69 -26.02 9.00
CA TYR A 26 -14.72 -24.96 10.01
C TYR A 26 -15.05 -23.57 9.48
N PHE A 27 -15.77 -23.44 8.35
CA PHE A 27 -16.34 -22.17 7.91
C PHE A 27 -17.67 -21.91 8.65
N ASP A 28 -17.94 -20.64 8.94
CA ASP A 28 -19.26 -20.17 9.38
C ASP A 28 -20.13 -19.95 8.14
N VAL A 29 -21.27 -20.61 8.04
CA VAL A 29 -22.10 -20.62 6.83
C VAL A 29 -23.42 -19.90 7.08
N VAL A 30 -23.71 -18.91 6.24
CA VAL A 30 -25.00 -18.24 6.14
C VAL A 30 -25.63 -18.61 4.81
N THR A 31 -26.95 -18.79 4.78
CA THR A 31 -27.66 -19.27 3.59
C THR A 31 -28.69 -18.29 3.10
N ALA A 32 -28.93 -18.23 1.79
CA ALA A 32 -30.00 -17.50 1.15
C ALA A 32 -30.60 -18.33 0.03
N CYS A 33 -31.92 -18.29 -0.12
CA CYS A 33 -32.67 -19.07 -1.10
C CYS A 33 -33.03 -18.32 -2.37
N ASN A 34 -32.66 -17.04 -2.50
CA ASN A 34 -32.88 -16.21 -3.68
C ASN A 34 -31.98 -14.98 -3.71
N GLY A 35 -31.96 -14.28 -4.86
CA GLY A 35 -31.08 -13.12 -5.06
C GLY A 35 -31.38 -11.93 -4.15
N ALA A 36 -32.66 -11.68 -3.82
CA ALA A 36 -33.03 -10.56 -2.96
C ALA A 36 -32.52 -10.77 -1.52
N GLN A 37 -32.67 -11.97 -0.99
CA GLN A 37 -32.16 -12.35 0.31
C GLN A 37 -30.61 -12.30 0.36
N ALA A 38 -29.95 -12.74 -0.71
CA ALA A 38 -28.50 -12.65 -0.83
C ALA A 38 -28.01 -11.21 -0.76
N LEU A 39 -28.64 -10.28 -1.44
CA LEU A 39 -28.33 -8.84 -1.41
C LEU A 39 -28.52 -8.24 -0.01
N GLU A 40 -29.58 -8.63 0.67
CA GLU A 40 -29.86 -8.19 2.04
C GLU A 40 -28.77 -8.64 3.03
N VAL A 41 -28.43 -9.94 3.02
CA VAL A 41 -27.37 -10.49 3.89
C VAL A 41 -26.03 -9.83 3.59
N ALA A 42 -25.66 -9.69 2.32
CA ALA A 42 -24.41 -9.05 1.93
C ALA A 42 -24.34 -7.57 2.37
N SER A 43 -25.47 -6.83 2.33
CA SER A 43 -25.51 -5.42 2.73
C SER A 43 -25.27 -5.19 4.23
N ARG A 44 -25.55 -6.19 5.06
CA ARG A 44 -25.27 -6.15 6.50
C ARG A 44 -23.81 -6.46 6.85
N ALA A 45 -22.94 -6.66 5.85
CA ALA A 45 -21.54 -7.08 5.99
C ALA A 45 -21.37 -8.40 6.78
N GLU A 46 -22.32 -9.30 6.63
CA GLU A 46 -22.38 -10.57 7.37
C GLU A 46 -21.66 -11.73 6.65
N CYS A 47 -20.88 -11.47 5.59
CA CYS A 47 -20.15 -12.51 4.86
C CYS A 47 -18.79 -12.05 4.31
N ASP A 48 -17.86 -13.00 4.25
CA ASP A 48 -16.51 -12.79 3.71
C ASP A 48 -16.37 -13.24 2.25
N ILE A 49 -17.24 -14.13 1.80
CA ILE A 49 -17.29 -14.65 0.44
C ILE A 49 -18.71 -15.12 0.13
N ILE A 50 -19.10 -15.04 -1.12
CA ILE A 50 -20.42 -15.47 -1.61
C ILE A 50 -20.24 -16.60 -2.62
N LEU A 51 -20.86 -17.75 -2.37
CA LEU A 51 -21.06 -18.82 -3.34
C LEU A 51 -22.46 -18.65 -3.92
N LEU A 52 -22.55 -18.37 -5.21
CA LEU A 52 -23.78 -17.89 -5.84
C LEU A 52 -24.18 -18.80 -7.01
N ASP A 53 -25.33 -19.43 -6.92
CA ASP A 53 -25.90 -20.10 -8.10
C ASP A 53 -26.34 -19.08 -9.16
N VAL A 54 -26.19 -19.45 -10.41
CA VAL A 54 -26.57 -18.62 -11.55
C VAL A 54 -28.03 -18.82 -11.92
N MET A 55 -28.51 -20.05 -11.84
CA MET A 55 -29.83 -20.43 -12.31
C MET A 55 -30.87 -20.30 -11.19
N MET A 56 -31.29 -19.09 -10.90
CA MET A 56 -32.31 -18.81 -9.88
C MET A 56 -33.52 -18.12 -10.50
N PRO A 57 -34.74 -18.35 -9.97
CA PRO A 57 -35.92 -17.65 -10.41
C PRO A 57 -35.88 -16.16 -10.03
N ASP A 58 -36.65 -15.34 -10.73
CA ASP A 58 -36.83 -13.88 -10.55
C ASP A 58 -35.56 -13.04 -10.82
N MET A 59 -34.44 -13.38 -10.22
CA MET A 59 -33.16 -12.69 -10.38
C MET A 59 -32.03 -13.70 -10.54
N ASP A 60 -31.42 -13.75 -11.74
CA ASP A 60 -30.30 -14.65 -12.00
C ASP A 60 -29.03 -14.24 -11.23
N GLY A 61 -28.10 -15.18 -11.04
CA GLY A 61 -26.85 -14.94 -10.30
C GLY A 61 -25.96 -13.87 -10.97
N PHE A 62 -26.05 -13.67 -12.28
CA PHE A 62 -25.32 -12.60 -12.95
C PHE A 62 -25.82 -11.23 -12.55
N GLU A 63 -27.13 -11.05 -12.41
CA GLU A 63 -27.73 -9.79 -11.95
C GLU A 63 -27.41 -9.53 -10.47
N VAL A 64 -27.50 -10.55 -9.61
CA VAL A 64 -27.10 -10.44 -8.20
C VAL A 64 -25.64 -9.98 -8.11
N CYS A 65 -24.75 -10.61 -8.87
CA CYS A 65 -23.32 -10.27 -8.89
C CYS A 65 -23.10 -8.82 -9.33
N ARG A 66 -23.75 -8.37 -10.42
CA ARG A 66 -23.65 -6.97 -10.87
C ARG A 66 -24.08 -5.97 -9.79
N ARG A 67 -25.20 -6.23 -9.11
CA ARG A 67 -25.67 -5.38 -8.01
C ARG A 67 -24.71 -5.34 -6.83
N LEU A 68 -24.18 -6.49 -6.44
CA LEU A 68 -23.16 -6.57 -5.38
C LEU A 68 -21.91 -5.76 -5.76
N LYS A 69 -21.43 -5.90 -7.00
CA LYS A 69 -20.21 -5.23 -7.48
C LYS A 69 -20.39 -3.75 -7.82
N SER A 70 -21.62 -3.29 -8.04
CA SER A 70 -21.93 -1.88 -8.23
C SER A 70 -22.13 -1.11 -6.93
N ASN A 71 -22.36 -1.79 -5.82
CA ASN A 71 -22.60 -1.17 -4.52
C ASN A 71 -21.27 -0.96 -3.76
N PRO A 72 -20.94 0.29 -3.36
CA PRO A 72 -19.71 0.60 -2.61
C PRO A 72 -19.57 -0.18 -1.28
N ALA A 73 -20.68 -0.63 -0.70
CA ALA A 73 -20.65 -1.38 0.55
C ALA A 73 -20.34 -2.88 0.37
N THR A 74 -20.53 -3.44 -0.83
CA THR A 74 -20.41 -4.89 -1.08
C THR A 74 -19.48 -5.27 -2.23
N HIS A 75 -19.03 -4.32 -3.05
CA HIS A 75 -18.22 -4.60 -4.25
C HIS A 75 -16.92 -5.37 -3.96
N PHE A 76 -16.40 -5.23 -2.76
CA PHE A 76 -15.16 -5.89 -2.33
C PHE A 76 -15.36 -7.34 -1.86
N ILE A 77 -16.60 -7.79 -1.66
CA ILE A 77 -16.89 -9.18 -1.26
C ILE A 77 -16.64 -10.08 -2.49
N PRO A 78 -15.75 -11.08 -2.40
CA PRO A 78 -15.54 -12.00 -3.50
C PRO A 78 -16.80 -12.85 -3.76
N VAL A 79 -17.12 -13.03 -5.05
CA VAL A 79 -18.25 -13.81 -5.52
C VAL A 79 -17.74 -14.95 -6.38
N VAL A 80 -18.05 -16.17 -5.99
CA VAL A 80 -17.79 -17.40 -6.78
C VAL A 80 -19.12 -17.91 -7.32
N MET A 81 -19.24 -17.97 -8.63
CA MET A 81 -20.41 -18.58 -9.26
C MET A 81 -20.33 -20.09 -9.22
N VAL A 82 -21.37 -20.74 -8.75
CA VAL A 82 -21.47 -22.19 -8.63
C VAL A 82 -22.68 -22.69 -9.45
N THR A 83 -22.46 -23.21 -10.65
CA THR A 83 -23.55 -23.43 -11.59
C THR A 83 -23.37 -24.67 -12.45
N ALA A 84 -24.46 -25.16 -13.05
CA ALA A 84 -24.44 -26.21 -14.06
C ALA A 84 -24.03 -25.69 -15.46
N LEU A 85 -23.97 -24.37 -15.67
CA LEU A 85 -23.51 -23.79 -16.92
C LEU A 85 -21.99 -23.97 -17.04
N ASP A 86 -21.55 -24.53 -18.15
CA ASP A 86 -20.16 -24.96 -18.36
C ASP A 86 -19.50 -24.32 -19.60
N SER A 87 -20.27 -23.56 -20.39
CA SER A 87 -19.73 -22.97 -21.60
C SER A 87 -18.72 -21.87 -21.31
N PRO A 88 -17.68 -21.69 -22.15
CA PRO A 88 -16.76 -20.56 -22.04
C PRO A 88 -17.48 -19.20 -22.05
N ALA A 89 -18.59 -19.09 -22.79
CA ALA A 89 -19.38 -17.86 -22.85
C ALA A 89 -20.04 -17.51 -21.50
N ASP A 90 -20.52 -18.53 -20.76
CA ASP A 90 -21.12 -18.31 -19.44
C ASP A 90 -20.07 -17.89 -18.40
N ARG A 91 -18.87 -18.48 -18.47
CA ARG A 91 -17.74 -18.07 -17.62
C ARG A 91 -17.32 -16.63 -17.87
N VAL A 92 -17.22 -16.24 -19.14
CA VAL A 92 -16.91 -14.84 -19.52
C VAL A 92 -18.00 -13.90 -19.01
N ARG A 93 -19.29 -14.24 -19.22
CA ARG A 93 -20.43 -13.45 -18.72
C ARG A 93 -20.39 -13.26 -17.21
N GLY A 94 -20.00 -14.32 -16.46
CA GLY A 94 -19.81 -14.25 -15.01
C GLY A 94 -18.70 -13.31 -14.59
N LEU A 95 -17.54 -13.41 -15.23
CA LEU A 95 -16.38 -12.54 -14.96
C LEU A 95 -16.67 -11.08 -15.34
N GLU A 96 -17.40 -10.85 -16.44
CA GLU A 96 -17.86 -9.49 -16.84
C GLU A 96 -18.90 -8.92 -15.87
N ALA A 97 -19.75 -9.77 -15.27
CA ALA A 97 -20.64 -9.36 -14.19
C ALA A 97 -19.88 -9.01 -12.89
N GLY A 98 -18.58 -9.26 -12.84
CA GLY A 98 -17.70 -8.96 -11.72
C GLY A 98 -17.41 -10.14 -10.79
N ALA A 99 -17.83 -11.36 -11.15
CA ALA A 99 -17.49 -12.55 -10.36
C ALA A 99 -15.96 -12.73 -10.27
N ASP A 100 -15.53 -13.24 -9.13
CA ASP A 100 -14.12 -13.48 -8.86
C ASP A 100 -13.66 -14.86 -9.32
N ASP A 101 -14.60 -15.82 -9.40
CA ASP A 101 -14.37 -17.15 -9.94
C ASP A 101 -15.69 -17.85 -10.34
N PHE A 102 -15.51 -19.03 -10.93
CA PHE A 102 -16.59 -19.83 -11.49
C PHE A 102 -16.32 -21.32 -11.22
N LEU A 103 -17.27 -22.03 -10.62
CA LEU A 103 -17.20 -23.47 -10.33
C LEU A 103 -18.38 -24.20 -10.98
N THR A 104 -18.07 -25.22 -11.78
CA THR A 104 -19.10 -26.01 -12.47
C THR A 104 -19.60 -27.14 -11.57
N LYS A 105 -20.93 -27.32 -11.48
CA LYS A 105 -21.54 -28.47 -10.82
C LYS A 105 -21.38 -29.75 -11.66
N PRO A 106 -21.04 -30.92 -11.11
CA PRO A 106 -20.83 -31.18 -9.67
C PRO A 106 -19.48 -30.63 -9.18
N VAL A 107 -19.51 -29.86 -8.08
CA VAL A 107 -18.31 -29.19 -7.56
C VAL A 107 -17.45 -30.19 -6.79
N SER A 108 -16.17 -30.27 -7.14
CA SER A 108 -15.17 -31.01 -6.34
C SER A 108 -14.96 -30.31 -5.00
N ASP A 109 -15.07 -31.05 -3.89
CA ASP A 109 -14.87 -30.53 -2.55
C ASP A 109 -13.51 -29.87 -2.37
N VAL A 110 -12.48 -30.52 -2.90
CA VAL A 110 -11.09 -30.04 -2.79
C VAL A 110 -10.90 -28.72 -3.51
N VAL A 111 -11.46 -28.57 -4.71
CA VAL A 111 -11.38 -27.32 -5.50
C VAL A 111 -12.19 -26.23 -4.82
N LEU A 112 -13.41 -26.52 -4.34
CA LEU A 112 -14.26 -25.58 -3.61
C LEU A 112 -13.52 -24.99 -2.39
N ILE A 113 -13.02 -25.87 -1.52
CA ILE A 113 -12.35 -25.46 -0.29
C ILE A 113 -11.07 -24.67 -0.57
N ALA A 114 -10.27 -25.10 -1.53
CA ALA A 114 -9.06 -24.37 -1.93
C ALA A 114 -9.39 -22.96 -2.42
N ARG A 115 -10.45 -22.81 -3.20
CA ARG A 115 -10.91 -21.50 -3.72
C ARG A 115 -11.46 -20.61 -2.62
N VAL A 116 -12.32 -21.11 -1.76
CA VAL A 116 -12.87 -20.38 -0.63
C VAL A 116 -11.73 -19.89 0.27
N ARG A 117 -10.76 -20.74 0.61
CA ARG A 117 -9.60 -20.37 1.43
C ARG A 117 -8.71 -19.31 0.74
N SER A 118 -8.47 -19.45 -0.55
CA SER A 118 -7.64 -18.50 -1.30
C SER A 118 -8.29 -17.12 -1.37
N LEU A 119 -9.58 -17.05 -1.73
CA LEU A 119 -10.29 -15.78 -1.90
C LEU A 119 -10.58 -15.09 -0.56
N THR A 120 -10.90 -15.82 0.49
CA THR A 120 -11.09 -15.24 1.84
C THR A 120 -9.79 -14.69 2.41
N ARG A 121 -8.65 -15.35 2.18
CA ARG A 121 -7.34 -14.84 2.57
C ARG A 121 -7.03 -13.49 1.88
N LEU A 122 -7.26 -13.41 0.57
CA LEU A 122 -7.06 -12.17 -0.19
C LEU A 122 -8.00 -11.05 0.30
N LYS A 123 -9.27 -11.37 0.59
CA LYS A 123 -10.21 -10.42 1.15
C LYS A 123 -9.75 -9.87 2.50
N MET A 124 -9.38 -10.74 3.43
CA MET A 124 -8.91 -10.32 4.75
C MET A 124 -7.71 -9.36 4.67
N MET A 125 -6.75 -9.63 3.79
CA MET A 125 -5.61 -8.73 3.55
C MET A 125 -6.05 -7.37 2.98
N THR A 126 -7.00 -7.37 2.06
CA THR A 126 -7.53 -6.13 1.46
C THR A 126 -8.38 -5.33 2.45
N ASP A 127 -9.18 -6.02 3.28
CA ASP A 127 -9.99 -5.39 4.33
C ASP A 127 -9.11 -4.71 5.39
N GLU A 128 -8.00 -5.34 5.78
CA GLU A 128 -7.05 -4.73 6.71
C GLU A 128 -6.47 -3.43 6.14
N LEU A 129 -6.07 -3.43 4.87
CA LEU A 129 -5.58 -2.22 4.19
C LEU A 129 -6.68 -1.15 4.10
N ARG A 130 -7.91 -1.55 3.79
CA ARG A 130 -9.07 -0.64 3.71
C ARG A 130 -9.39 -0.02 5.06
N MET A 131 -9.40 -0.81 6.13
CA MET A 131 -9.63 -0.29 7.49
C MET A 131 -8.54 0.70 7.89
N ARG A 132 -7.28 0.42 7.60
CA ARG A 132 -6.17 1.35 7.84
C ARG A 132 -6.34 2.66 7.05
N ALA A 133 -6.76 2.58 5.78
CA ALA A 133 -7.01 3.75 4.95
C ALA A 133 -8.17 4.60 5.49
N LEU A 134 -9.28 3.97 5.94
CA LEU A 134 -10.43 4.65 6.54
C LEU A 134 -10.07 5.35 7.86
N THR A 135 -9.35 4.67 8.74
CA THR A 135 -8.89 5.26 10.02
C THR A 135 -7.99 6.48 9.77
N SER A 136 -7.17 6.45 8.73
CA SER A 136 -6.34 7.59 8.35
C SER A 136 -7.16 8.79 7.88
N MET A 137 -8.27 8.56 7.17
CA MET A 137 -9.19 9.62 6.75
C MET A 137 -9.93 10.27 7.94
N GLU A 138 -10.34 9.49 8.95
CA GLU A 138 -10.98 10.00 10.16
C GLU A 138 -10.05 10.90 11.01
N ILE A 139 -8.74 10.71 10.90
CA ILE A 139 -7.73 11.54 11.58
C ILE A 139 -7.49 12.89 10.85
N GLY A 140 -8.27 13.19 9.79
CA GLY A 140 -8.20 14.46 9.07
C GLY A 140 -7.17 14.52 7.94
N VAL A 141 -6.64 13.37 7.56
CA VAL A 141 -5.78 13.24 6.38
C VAL A 141 -6.68 13.08 5.16
N GLN A 142 -6.94 14.18 4.47
CA GLN A 142 -7.63 14.13 3.18
C GLN A 142 -6.69 13.46 2.16
N ALA A 143 -6.93 12.19 1.86
CA ALA A 143 -6.38 11.61 0.66
C ALA A 143 -6.99 12.37 -0.55
N PRO A 144 -6.20 12.77 -1.56
CA PRO A 144 -6.77 13.37 -2.74
C PRO A 144 -7.82 12.39 -3.31
N GLU A 145 -9.06 12.83 -3.39
CA GLU A 145 -10.12 12.13 -4.13
C GLU A 145 -9.70 12.06 -5.61
N ARG A 146 -8.78 11.19 -5.93
CA ARG A 146 -8.72 10.65 -7.27
C ARG A 146 -9.95 9.76 -7.38
N HIS A 147 -11.00 10.30 -8.00
CA HIS A 147 -12.12 9.53 -8.47
C HIS A 147 -11.53 8.24 -9.04
N ALA A 148 -11.87 7.12 -8.42
CA ALA A 148 -11.61 5.82 -8.99
C ALA A 148 -12.44 5.80 -10.28
N VAL A 149 -11.88 6.33 -11.36
CA VAL A 149 -12.33 6.04 -12.71
C VAL A 149 -12.36 4.53 -12.72
N ALA A 150 -13.53 3.95 -12.99
CA ALA A 150 -13.73 2.51 -12.90
C ALA A 150 -12.64 1.83 -13.73
N ASP A 151 -11.61 1.29 -13.04
CA ASP A 151 -10.47 0.69 -13.71
C ASP A 151 -10.97 -0.51 -14.50
N THR A 152 -10.80 -0.45 -15.81
CA THR A 152 -11.22 -1.50 -16.71
C THR A 152 -10.34 -2.74 -16.66
N GLY A 153 -9.19 -2.65 -15.99
CA GLY A 153 -8.15 -3.68 -15.97
C GLY A 153 -7.36 -3.79 -17.28
N LYS A 154 -7.56 -2.87 -18.24
CA LYS A 154 -6.81 -2.82 -19.52
C LYS A 154 -5.48 -2.08 -19.37
N GLY A 155 -4.63 -2.20 -20.39
CA GLY A 155 -3.34 -1.49 -20.44
C GLY A 155 -2.35 -1.93 -19.35
N GLY A 156 -2.47 -3.15 -18.84
CA GLY A 156 -1.52 -3.71 -17.89
C GLY A 156 -0.29 -4.29 -18.59
N ARG A 157 0.81 -4.41 -17.84
CA ARG A 157 2.03 -5.09 -18.31
C ARG A 157 2.06 -6.53 -17.79
N ILE A 158 2.13 -7.50 -18.69
CA ILE A 158 2.03 -8.93 -18.41
C ILE A 158 3.33 -9.63 -18.77
N LEU A 159 3.86 -10.48 -17.88
CA LEU A 159 4.92 -11.42 -18.21
C LEU A 159 4.28 -12.80 -18.38
N LEU A 160 4.38 -13.35 -19.59
CA LEU A 160 3.94 -14.69 -19.92
C LEU A 160 5.12 -15.66 -19.90
N VAL A 161 5.12 -16.60 -18.97
CA VAL A 161 6.16 -17.63 -18.80
C VAL A 161 5.62 -18.98 -19.26
N ASP A 162 6.03 -19.38 -20.43
CA ASP A 162 5.64 -20.65 -21.04
C ASP A 162 6.74 -21.08 -22.03
N ASP A 163 7.24 -22.30 -21.94
CA ASP A 163 8.31 -22.83 -22.77
C ASP A 163 7.80 -23.53 -24.04
N ARG A 164 6.46 -23.60 -24.22
CA ARG A 164 5.83 -24.23 -25.40
C ARG A 164 5.53 -23.17 -26.46
N PRO A 165 6.24 -23.14 -27.62
CA PRO A 165 5.99 -22.17 -28.69
C PRO A 165 4.54 -22.15 -29.16
N SER A 166 3.93 -23.33 -29.38
CA SER A 166 2.52 -23.47 -29.80
C SER A 166 1.52 -22.85 -28.80
N SER A 167 1.93 -22.67 -27.56
CA SER A 167 1.11 -22.05 -26.52
C SER A 167 1.31 -20.51 -26.48
N TYR A 168 2.54 -20.04 -26.27
CA TYR A 168 2.76 -18.59 -26.10
C TYR A 168 2.53 -17.81 -27.42
N GLU A 169 2.84 -18.37 -28.59
CA GLU A 169 2.54 -17.74 -29.89
C GLU A 169 1.04 -17.55 -30.13
N ARG A 170 0.21 -18.40 -29.52
CA ARG A 170 -1.25 -18.26 -29.56
C ARG A 170 -1.80 -17.30 -28.52
N LEU A 171 -1.24 -17.29 -27.29
CA LEU A 171 -1.78 -16.53 -26.17
C LEU A 171 -1.28 -15.08 -26.17
N ALA A 172 -0.01 -14.84 -26.51
CA ALA A 172 0.57 -13.50 -26.48
C ALA A 172 -0.15 -12.48 -27.39
N PRO A 173 -0.53 -12.80 -28.65
CA PRO A 173 -1.28 -11.87 -29.49
C PRO A 173 -2.68 -11.56 -28.94
N VAL A 174 -3.33 -12.53 -28.27
CA VAL A 174 -4.63 -12.33 -27.65
C VAL A 174 -4.52 -11.32 -26.51
N LEU A 175 -3.52 -11.48 -25.63
CA LEU A 175 -3.26 -10.56 -24.52
C LEU A 175 -2.80 -9.19 -25.02
N ALA A 176 -1.99 -9.15 -26.09
CA ALA A 176 -1.48 -7.91 -26.69
C ALA A 176 -2.57 -7.01 -27.29
N ALA A 177 -3.77 -7.55 -27.52
CA ALA A 177 -4.92 -6.74 -27.95
C ALA A 177 -5.31 -5.68 -26.89
N GLU A 178 -5.00 -5.89 -25.61
CA GLU A 178 -5.40 -5.01 -24.51
C GLU A 178 -4.28 -4.66 -23.53
N HIS A 179 -3.13 -5.35 -23.57
CA HIS A 179 -2.06 -5.28 -22.61
C HIS A 179 -0.69 -5.21 -23.29
N SER A 180 0.33 -4.74 -22.58
CA SER A 180 1.72 -4.93 -22.99
C SER A 180 2.19 -6.31 -22.51
N VAL A 181 2.71 -7.13 -23.40
CA VAL A 181 3.05 -8.52 -23.10
C VAL A 181 4.52 -8.80 -23.41
N ASP A 182 5.25 -9.19 -22.39
CA ASP A 182 6.58 -9.74 -22.53
C ASP A 182 6.47 -11.29 -22.42
N VAL A 183 7.09 -12.02 -23.32
CA VAL A 183 7.11 -13.50 -23.32
C VAL A 183 8.48 -13.96 -22.85
N GLU A 184 8.50 -14.81 -21.84
CA GLU A 184 9.73 -15.45 -21.35
C GLU A 184 9.62 -16.97 -21.53
N PRO A 185 10.25 -17.51 -22.58
CA PRO A 185 10.25 -18.96 -22.83
C PRO A 185 11.27 -19.72 -21.97
N ASN A 186 12.23 -19.01 -21.33
CA ASN A 186 13.19 -19.59 -20.40
C ASN A 186 12.75 -19.41 -18.95
N PRO A 187 12.21 -20.45 -18.28
CA PRO A 187 11.73 -20.30 -16.89
C PRO A 187 12.82 -19.92 -15.86
N ALA A 188 14.08 -20.19 -16.17
CA ALA A 188 15.19 -19.85 -15.28
C ALA A 188 15.43 -18.32 -15.23
N GLU A 189 15.16 -17.61 -16.33
CA GLU A 189 15.30 -16.15 -16.43
C GLU A 189 14.02 -15.42 -15.99
N ALA A 190 12.90 -16.13 -15.94
CA ALA A 190 11.59 -15.53 -15.67
C ALA A 190 11.51 -14.78 -14.34
N LEU A 191 12.18 -15.30 -13.30
CA LEU A 191 12.20 -14.67 -11.98
C LEU A 191 13.01 -13.35 -11.98
N PHE A 192 14.11 -13.34 -12.73
CA PHE A 192 14.95 -12.16 -12.91
C PHE A 192 14.18 -11.06 -13.66
N HIS A 193 13.57 -11.41 -14.79
CA HIS A 193 12.73 -10.48 -15.56
C HIS A 193 11.53 -9.97 -14.73
N ALA A 194 10.87 -10.85 -13.98
CA ALA A 194 9.78 -10.46 -13.10
C ALA A 194 10.22 -9.48 -11.99
N ALA A 195 11.45 -9.61 -11.49
CA ALA A 195 11.99 -8.74 -10.44
C ALA A 195 12.52 -7.40 -10.96
N GLU A 196 13.05 -7.36 -12.18
CA GLU A 196 13.53 -6.12 -12.82
C GLU A 196 12.40 -5.32 -13.45
N GLY A 197 11.41 -6.01 -14.03
CA GLY A 197 10.25 -5.39 -14.68
C GLY A 197 9.15 -5.04 -13.67
N SER A 198 8.40 -3.98 -13.98
CA SER A 198 7.18 -3.63 -13.23
C SER A 198 5.98 -4.28 -13.93
N TYR A 199 5.66 -5.52 -13.61
CA TYR A 199 4.55 -6.25 -14.19
C TYR A 199 3.30 -6.18 -13.32
N ASP A 200 2.13 -6.04 -13.96
CA ASP A 200 0.83 -6.06 -13.30
C ASP A 200 0.29 -7.48 -13.10
N LEU A 201 0.77 -8.43 -13.91
CA LEU A 201 0.34 -9.83 -13.87
C LEU A 201 1.47 -10.75 -14.37
N LEU A 202 1.67 -11.87 -13.68
CA LEU A 202 2.44 -13.00 -14.18
C LEU A 202 1.49 -14.09 -14.64
N ILE A 203 1.66 -14.57 -15.88
CA ILE A 203 0.97 -15.76 -16.39
C ILE A 203 2.01 -16.86 -16.49
N VAL A 204 1.85 -17.94 -15.72
CA VAL A 204 2.86 -18.99 -15.58
C VAL A 204 2.29 -20.35 -15.94
N SER A 205 2.91 -21.03 -16.89
CA SER A 205 2.62 -22.45 -17.16
C SER A 205 3.10 -23.31 -15.99
N LEU A 206 2.20 -24.10 -15.40
CA LEU A 206 2.62 -25.07 -14.37
C LEU A 206 3.24 -26.33 -14.99
N SER A 207 3.04 -26.58 -16.28
CA SER A 207 3.52 -27.77 -17.01
C SER A 207 4.67 -27.37 -17.94
N LEU A 208 5.73 -26.78 -17.39
CA LEU A 208 6.99 -26.52 -18.10
C LEU A 208 7.77 -27.82 -18.28
N GLU A 209 8.53 -27.96 -19.38
CA GLU A 209 9.22 -29.23 -19.73
C GLU A 209 10.44 -29.50 -18.82
N ASN A 210 11.28 -28.49 -18.61
CA ASN A 210 12.55 -28.63 -17.89
C ASN A 210 12.60 -27.87 -16.57
N PHE A 211 11.47 -27.35 -16.10
CA PHE A 211 11.39 -26.55 -14.88
C PHE A 211 10.08 -26.79 -14.15
N ASP A 212 10.10 -26.70 -12.83
CA ASP A 212 8.87 -26.79 -12.04
C ASP A 212 8.18 -25.42 -11.91
N GLY A 213 7.06 -25.23 -12.62
CA GLY A 213 6.27 -24.00 -12.58
C GLY A 213 5.76 -23.65 -11.18
N LEU A 214 5.50 -24.64 -10.30
CA LEU A 214 5.15 -24.41 -8.91
C LEU A 214 6.31 -23.81 -8.13
N ARG A 215 7.54 -24.26 -8.40
CA ARG A 215 8.75 -23.70 -7.81
C ARG A 215 8.92 -22.23 -8.20
N LEU A 216 8.69 -21.89 -9.47
CA LEU A 216 8.73 -20.48 -9.94
C LEU A 216 7.70 -19.63 -9.20
N CYS A 217 6.46 -20.11 -9.08
CA CYS A 217 5.41 -19.42 -8.32
C CYS A 217 5.81 -19.20 -6.85
N SER A 218 6.38 -20.20 -6.20
CA SER A 218 6.86 -20.12 -4.82
C SER A 218 7.99 -19.10 -4.66
N GLN A 219 8.95 -19.09 -5.57
CA GLN A 219 10.05 -18.14 -5.58
C GLN A 219 9.54 -16.69 -5.80
N ALA A 220 8.60 -16.50 -6.74
CA ALA A 220 7.97 -15.20 -6.97
C ALA A 220 7.23 -14.67 -5.72
N ARG A 221 6.67 -15.55 -4.89
CA ARG A 221 6.04 -15.18 -3.60
C ARG A 221 7.05 -14.83 -2.51
N SER A 222 8.26 -15.36 -2.59
CA SER A 222 9.31 -15.13 -1.59
C SER A 222 10.06 -13.81 -1.81
N LEU A 223 10.12 -13.30 -3.03
CA LEU A 223 10.82 -12.06 -3.37
C LEU A 223 9.95 -10.83 -3.08
N GLU A 224 10.51 -9.82 -2.42
CA GLU A 224 9.80 -8.60 -2.06
C GLU A 224 9.19 -7.86 -3.27
N ARG A 225 9.90 -7.81 -4.38
CA ARG A 225 9.47 -7.11 -5.61
C ARG A 225 8.34 -7.81 -6.34
N THR A 226 8.22 -9.13 -6.23
CA THR A 226 7.25 -9.93 -7.01
C THR A 226 6.16 -10.57 -6.15
N ARG A 227 6.33 -10.63 -4.83
CA ARG A 227 5.39 -11.33 -3.92
C ARG A 227 3.94 -10.85 -4.03
N GLN A 228 3.74 -9.61 -4.46
CA GLN A 228 2.42 -8.99 -4.56
C GLN A 228 1.86 -9.02 -5.99
N VAL A 229 2.67 -9.37 -6.98
CA VAL A 229 2.22 -9.50 -8.37
C VAL A 229 1.27 -10.69 -8.47
N PRO A 230 0.03 -10.53 -8.96
CA PRO A 230 -0.86 -11.66 -9.13
C PRO A 230 -0.28 -12.68 -10.12
N ILE A 231 -0.51 -13.95 -9.83
CA ILE A 231 -0.11 -15.07 -10.68
C ILE A 231 -1.36 -15.76 -11.20
N LEU A 232 -1.50 -15.83 -12.52
CA LEU A 232 -2.48 -16.61 -13.24
C LEU A 232 -1.79 -17.85 -13.79
N ALA A 233 -2.16 -19.02 -13.29
CA ALA A 233 -1.54 -20.28 -13.71
C ALA A 233 -2.21 -20.87 -14.95
N LEU A 234 -1.43 -21.39 -15.89
CA LEU A 234 -1.90 -22.25 -16.98
C LEU A 234 -1.70 -23.71 -16.57
N VAL A 235 -2.78 -24.49 -16.56
CA VAL A 235 -2.80 -25.86 -16.03
C VAL A 235 -3.39 -26.80 -17.06
N ASP A 236 -2.80 -27.97 -17.22
CA ASP A 236 -3.39 -29.02 -18.06
C ASP A 236 -4.59 -29.66 -17.34
N ALA A 237 -5.67 -29.97 -18.07
CA ALA A 237 -6.96 -30.35 -17.50
C ALA A 237 -6.92 -31.64 -16.63
N ASP A 238 -5.94 -32.51 -16.84
CA ASP A 238 -5.72 -33.74 -16.09
C ASP A 238 -4.88 -33.56 -14.81
N ASN A 239 -4.36 -32.34 -14.55
CA ASN A 239 -3.39 -32.10 -13.48
C ASN A 239 -3.95 -31.33 -12.26
N ASN A 240 -5.07 -31.82 -11.71
CA ASN A 240 -5.72 -31.24 -10.54
C ASN A 240 -4.79 -31.14 -9.31
N ALA A 241 -3.85 -32.06 -9.14
CA ALA A 241 -2.92 -32.02 -8.02
C ALA A 241 -1.99 -30.80 -8.06
N ARG A 242 -1.48 -30.44 -9.25
CA ARG A 242 -0.67 -29.23 -9.43
C ARG A 242 -1.48 -27.93 -9.24
N LEU A 243 -2.74 -27.94 -9.71
CA LEU A 243 -3.65 -26.84 -9.49
C LEU A 243 -3.83 -26.54 -8.00
N LEU A 244 -4.16 -27.56 -7.21
CA LEU A 244 -4.36 -27.42 -5.76
C LEU A 244 -3.12 -26.88 -5.06
N ARG A 245 -1.96 -27.47 -5.39
CA ARG A 245 -0.69 -27.02 -4.84
C ARG A 245 -0.34 -25.59 -5.22
N GLY A 246 -0.69 -25.18 -6.45
CA GLY A 246 -0.56 -23.78 -6.89
C GLY A 246 -1.38 -22.81 -6.05
N LEU A 247 -2.64 -23.14 -5.78
CA LEU A 247 -3.52 -22.34 -4.94
C LEU A 247 -3.02 -22.24 -3.48
N GLU A 248 -2.46 -23.33 -2.93
CA GLU A 248 -1.84 -23.33 -1.59
C GLU A 248 -0.58 -22.42 -1.53
N ILE A 249 0.24 -22.44 -2.56
CA ILE A 249 1.45 -21.59 -2.67
C ILE A 249 1.08 -20.11 -2.82
N GLY A 250 -0.14 -19.81 -3.28
CA GLY A 250 -0.61 -18.44 -3.43
C GLY A 250 -0.76 -17.98 -4.88
N VAL A 251 -0.95 -18.89 -5.82
CA VAL A 251 -1.46 -18.58 -7.16
C VAL A 251 -2.85 -17.93 -6.99
N ASN A 252 -3.07 -16.81 -7.65
CA ASN A 252 -4.31 -16.03 -7.49
C ASN A 252 -5.47 -16.61 -8.30
N ASP A 253 -5.16 -17.14 -9.49
CA ASP A 253 -6.17 -17.66 -10.39
C ASP A 253 -5.54 -18.67 -11.37
N TYR A 254 -6.37 -19.40 -12.12
CA TYR A 254 -5.89 -20.39 -13.10
C TYR A 254 -6.75 -20.45 -14.34
N LEU A 255 -6.20 -21.00 -15.40
CA LEU A 255 -6.87 -21.37 -16.64
C LEU A 255 -6.52 -22.81 -17.01
N LEU A 256 -7.54 -23.60 -17.34
CA LEU A 256 -7.34 -24.95 -17.84
C LEU A 256 -7.06 -24.92 -19.35
N ARG A 257 -6.14 -25.75 -19.80
CA ARG A 257 -5.89 -25.97 -21.23
C ARG A 257 -6.91 -26.95 -21.81
N PRO A 258 -7.40 -26.71 -23.05
CA PRO A 258 -7.07 -25.60 -23.95
C PRO A 258 -7.67 -24.28 -23.51
N VAL A 259 -6.85 -23.21 -23.47
CA VAL A 259 -7.25 -21.88 -22.97
C VAL A 259 -8.20 -21.19 -23.94
N ASP A 260 -9.37 -20.77 -23.46
CA ASP A 260 -10.29 -19.90 -24.19
C ASP A 260 -9.77 -18.46 -24.20
N LYS A 261 -9.87 -17.78 -25.35
CA LYS A 261 -9.35 -16.43 -25.56
C LYS A 261 -10.06 -15.37 -24.70
N ASN A 262 -11.38 -15.48 -24.61
CA ASN A 262 -12.19 -14.49 -23.91
C ASN A 262 -12.07 -14.68 -22.39
N GLU A 263 -12.00 -15.94 -21.92
CA GLU A 263 -11.74 -16.24 -20.51
C GLU A 263 -10.36 -15.75 -20.09
N LEU A 264 -9.31 -15.91 -20.92
CA LEU A 264 -7.97 -15.39 -20.65
C LEU A 264 -7.98 -13.88 -20.45
N LEU A 265 -8.60 -13.12 -21.37
CA LEU A 265 -8.70 -11.67 -21.27
C LEU A 265 -9.51 -11.23 -20.04
N ALA A 266 -10.64 -11.88 -19.77
CA ALA A 266 -11.50 -11.54 -18.64
C ALA A 266 -10.79 -11.76 -17.29
N ARG A 267 -10.06 -12.90 -17.16
CA ARG A 267 -9.27 -13.19 -15.95
C ARG A 267 -8.08 -12.24 -15.82
N ALA A 268 -7.36 -11.97 -16.90
CA ALA A 268 -6.25 -11.01 -16.87
C ALA A 268 -6.71 -9.63 -16.40
N ARG A 269 -7.79 -9.08 -16.98
CA ARG A 269 -8.40 -7.81 -16.55
C ARG A 269 -8.78 -7.83 -15.07
N THR A 270 -9.38 -8.93 -14.61
CA THR A 270 -9.82 -9.07 -13.20
C THR A 270 -8.63 -9.05 -12.25
N GLN A 271 -7.54 -9.77 -12.56
CA GLN A 271 -6.36 -9.81 -11.70
C GLN A 271 -5.61 -8.46 -11.69
N ILE A 272 -5.49 -7.79 -12.85
CA ILE A 272 -4.87 -6.46 -12.96
C ILE A 272 -5.66 -5.42 -12.17
N ARG A 273 -6.99 -5.40 -12.31
CA ARG A 273 -7.87 -4.51 -11.55
C ARG A 273 -7.75 -4.70 -10.04
N LYS A 274 -7.74 -5.95 -9.57
CA LYS A 274 -7.56 -6.27 -8.15
C LYS A 274 -6.21 -5.77 -7.62
N ARG A 275 -5.15 -5.96 -8.40
CA ARG A 275 -3.82 -5.48 -8.04
C ARG A 275 -3.80 -3.96 -7.91
N ARG A 276 -4.24 -3.23 -8.95
CA ARG A 276 -4.27 -1.76 -8.94
C ARG A 276 -5.07 -1.19 -7.79
N TYR A 277 -6.20 -1.83 -7.46
CA TYR A 277 -6.98 -1.45 -6.29
C TYR A 277 -6.20 -1.65 -4.98
N ALA A 278 -5.52 -2.79 -4.81
CA ALA A 278 -4.72 -3.06 -3.63
C ALA A 278 -3.49 -2.11 -3.54
N ASP A 279 -2.85 -1.80 -4.66
CA ASP A 279 -1.74 -0.86 -4.71
C ASP A 279 -2.22 0.56 -4.36
N HIS A 280 -3.35 0.99 -4.89
CA HIS A 280 -3.96 2.28 -4.53
C HIS A 280 -4.28 2.40 -3.03
N LEU A 281 -4.80 1.34 -2.40
CA LEU A 281 -5.03 1.34 -0.95
C LEU A 281 -3.71 1.45 -0.17
N ARG A 282 -2.64 0.79 -0.60
CA ARG A 282 -1.32 0.88 0.05
C ARG A 282 -0.73 2.28 -0.08
N ASP A 283 -0.82 2.86 -1.28
CA ASP A 283 -0.34 4.22 -1.53
C ASP A 283 -1.09 5.23 -0.67
N ASN A 284 -2.40 5.08 -0.50
CA ASN A 284 -3.20 5.93 0.38
C ASN A 284 -2.78 5.79 1.85
N VAL A 285 -2.56 4.55 2.33
CA VAL A 285 -2.06 4.31 3.69
C VAL A 285 -0.67 4.92 3.87
N GLN A 286 0.23 4.71 2.93
CA GLN A 286 1.58 5.24 2.97
C GLN A 286 1.57 6.78 2.98
N HIS A 287 0.80 7.39 2.08
CA HIS A 287 0.64 8.84 2.01
C HIS A 287 0.04 9.42 3.31
N SER A 288 -0.92 8.70 3.89
CA SER A 288 -1.51 9.09 5.18
C SER A 288 -0.49 9.05 6.32
N ILE A 289 0.38 8.04 6.35
CA ILE A 289 1.47 7.94 7.31
C ILE A 289 2.43 9.11 7.10
N GLU A 290 2.83 9.40 5.86
CA GLU A 290 3.71 10.51 5.53
C GLU A 290 3.13 11.85 5.99
N MET A 291 1.84 12.12 5.73
CA MET A 291 1.16 13.33 6.20
C MET A 291 1.02 13.37 7.72
N ALA A 292 0.85 12.23 8.38
CA ALA A 292 0.79 12.17 9.84
C ALA A 292 2.13 12.47 10.52
N VAL A 293 3.26 12.28 9.83
CA VAL A 293 4.62 12.43 10.41
C VAL A 293 5.42 13.60 9.84
N THR A 294 4.99 14.21 8.70
CA THR A 294 5.69 15.33 8.08
C THR A 294 4.88 16.63 8.14
N ASP A 295 5.57 17.76 8.05
CA ASP A 295 4.98 19.09 7.83
C ASP A 295 4.74 19.30 6.33
N ALA A 296 3.51 19.57 5.94
CA ALA A 296 3.08 19.68 4.55
C ALA A 296 3.80 20.78 3.74
N LEU A 297 4.26 21.85 4.40
CA LEU A 297 4.92 22.97 3.73
C LEU A 297 6.40 22.68 3.47
N THR A 298 7.10 22.18 4.49
CA THR A 298 8.56 22.03 4.48
C THR A 298 9.04 20.63 4.15
N GLY A 299 8.15 19.63 4.28
CA GLY A 299 8.46 18.22 4.13
C GLY A 299 9.39 17.66 5.21
N LEU A 300 9.81 18.44 6.23
CA LEU A 300 10.48 17.94 7.42
C LEU A 300 9.47 17.19 8.29
N HIS A 301 9.96 16.49 9.32
CA HIS A 301 9.03 15.91 10.28
C HIS A 301 8.22 16.99 11.00
N ASN A 302 7.00 16.65 11.39
CA ASN A 302 6.17 17.54 12.19
C ASN A 302 6.48 17.40 13.69
N ARG A 303 5.98 18.32 14.49
CA ARG A 303 6.16 18.37 15.95
C ARG A 303 5.72 17.06 16.63
N ARG A 304 4.58 16.49 16.22
CA ARG A 304 4.02 15.26 16.81
C ARG A 304 4.97 14.07 16.64
N TYR A 305 5.54 13.91 15.47
CA TYR A 305 6.53 12.86 15.20
C TYR A 305 7.77 13.03 16.07
N MET A 306 8.29 14.26 16.18
CA MET A 306 9.45 14.57 17.00
C MET A 306 9.19 14.23 18.47
N GLU A 307 8.07 14.67 19.05
CA GLU A 307 7.71 14.43 20.46
C GLU A 307 7.61 12.92 20.78
N THR A 308 7.16 12.11 19.82
CA THR A 308 7.09 10.64 19.96
C THR A 308 8.47 9.99 19.87
N HIS A 309 9.32 10.44 18.94
CA HIS A 309 10.61 9.78 18.65
C HIS A 309 11.75 10.22 19.57
N ILE A 310 11.74 11.45 20.03
CA ILE A 310 12.85 11.99 20.81
C ILE A 310 13.06 11.24 22.13
N GLY A 311 11.99 10.74 22.74
CA GLY A 311 12.06 9.92 23.96
C GLY A 311 12.82 8.62 23.73
N MET A 312 12.53 7.93 22.63
CA MET A 312 13.24 6.68 22.25
C MET A 312 14.71 6.95 21.95
N LEU A 313 15.04 8.03 21.24
CA LEU A 313 16.42 8.40 20.93
C LEU A 313 17.21 8.73 22.19
N ALA A 314 16.61 9.45 23.16
CA ALA A 314 17.23 9.75 24.43
C ALA A 314 17.46 8.51 25.29
N GLU A 315 16.51 7.59 25.34
CA GLU A 315 16.66 6.31 26.04
C GLU A 315 17.75 5.45 25.42
N GLN A 316 17.80 5.35 24.09
CA GLN A 316 18.86 4.62 23.38
C GLN A 316 20.24 5.24 23.66
N ALA A 317 20.36 6.56 23.61
CA ALA A 317 21.61 7.26 23.93
C ALA A 317 22.02 6.97 25.38
N SER A 318 21.14 7.10 26.34
CA SER A 318 21.36 6.81 27.76
C SER A 318 21.82 5.36 28.00
N ASN A 319 21.15 4.39 27.37
CA ASN A 319 21.45 2.97 27.53
C ASN A 319 22.81 2.57 26.92
N ARG A 320 23.21 3.25 25.84
CA ARG A 320 24.50 3.03 25.18
C ARG A 320 25.65 3.89 25.70
N GLY A 321 25.39 4.78 26.67
CA GLY A 321 26.38 5.74 27.17
C GLY A 321 26.84 6.72 26.07
N LYS A 322 25.97 7.05 25.12
CA LYS A 322 26.24 7.97 24.02
C LYS A 322 25.60 9.33 24.29
N SER A 323 26.18 10.37 23.71
CA SER A 323 25.66 11.72 23.79
C SER A 323 24.45 11.90 22.87
N LEU A 324 23.55 12.82 23.22
CA LEU A 324 22.47 13.29 22.35
C LEU A 324 22.42 14.80 22.48
N ALA A 325 22.54 15.50 21.37
CA ALA A 325 22.42 16.96 21.32
C ALA A 325 21.12 17.38 20.60
N LEU A 326 20.65 18.57 20.95
CA LEU A 326 19.42 19.15 20.42
C LEU A 326 19.70 20.61 20.05
N MET A 327 19.23 21.02 18.87
CA MET A 327 19.21 22.40 18.42
C MET A 327 17.76 22.86 18.33
N MET A 328 17.46 24.02 18.89
CA MET A 328 16.26 24.79 18.62
C MET A 328 16.63 25.99 17.76
N LEU A 329 15.95 26.16 16.65
CA LEU A 329 16.26 27.17 15.63
C LEU A 329 15.03 28.02 15.37
N ASP A 330 15.28 29.29 15.04
CA ASP A 330 14.22 30.24 14.68
C ASP A 330 14.73 31.19 13.60
N ILE A 331 13.86 31.53 12.66
CA ILE A 331 14.18 32.45 11.57
C ILE A 331 14.05 33.89 12.08
N ASP A 332 15.15 34.59 12.06
CA ASP A 332 15.20 35.96 12.55
C ASP A 332 14.30 36.91 11.74
N PHE A 333 13.48 37.69 12.40
CA PHE A 333 12.57 38.66 11.80
C PHE A 333 11.55 38.09 10.82
N PHE A 334 11.18 36.81 10.90
CA PHE A 334 10.26 36.13 9.99
C PHE A 334 8.92 36.87 9.86
N LYS A 335 8.38 37.37 10.94
CA LYS A 335 7.15 38.19 10.91
C LYS A 335 7.33 39.42 9.97
N SER A 336 8.47 40.09 10.01
CA SER A 336 8.76 41.21 9.11
C SER A 336 8.81 40.80 7.64
N VAL A 337 9.28 39.58 7.34
CA VAL A 337 9.23 39.02 6.00
C VAL A 337 7.77 38.89 5.56
N ASN A 338 6.92 38.27 6.37
CA ASN A 338 5.50 38.14 6.06
C ASN A 338 4.79 39.48 5.89
N ASP A 339 5.06 40.41 6.79
CA ASP A 339 4.42 41.75 6.78
C ASP A 339 4.86 42.59 5.54
N THR A 340 6.08 42.36 5.05
CA THR A 340 6.66 43.15 3.92
C THR A 340 6.38 42.51 2.55
N TYR A 341 6.46 41.18 2.47
CA TYR A 341 6.45 40.46 1.19
C TYR A 341 5.23 39.52 1.05
N GLY A 342 4.41 39.40 2.09
CA GLY A 342 3.25 38.49 2.10
C GLY A 342 3.58 37.07 2.57
N HIS A 343 2.54 36.31 2.90
CA HIS A 343 2.66 34.94 3.43
C HIS A 343 3.27 33.96 2.43
N ASP A 344 3.01 34.13 1.13
CA ASP A 344 3.59 33.26 0.10
C ASP A 344 5.13 33.36 0.06
N ALA A 345 5.67 34.56 0.27
CA ALA A 345 7.11 34.77 0.39
C ALA A 345 7.68 34.15 1.67
N GLY A 346 6.94 34.23 2.78
CA GLY A 346 7.29 33.52 4.01
C GLY A 346 7.32 32.01 3.81
N ASP A 347 6.37 31.45 3.08
CA ASP A 347 6.32 30.03 2.73
C ASP A 347 7.54 29.61 1.88
N ASP A 348 7.96 30.46 0.92
CA ASP A 348 9.19 30.22 0.14
C ASP A 348 10.43 30.19 1.04
N VAL A 349 10.52 31.11 2.02
CA VAL A 349 11.61 31.13 3.01
C VAL A 349 11.60 29.83 3.85
N LEU A 350 10.45 29.39 4.33
CA LEU A 350 10.33 28.16 5.12
C LEU A 350 10.75 26.91 4.34
N ARG A 351 10.34 26.81 3.06
CA ARG A 351 10.74 25.70 2.17
C ARG A 351 12.24 25.67 1.92
N GLU A 352 12.82 26.82 1.57
CA GLU A 352 14.25 26.94 1.32
C GLU A 352 15.08 26.67 2.59
N PHE A 353 14.63 27.17 3.74
CA PHE A 353 15.31 26.92 5.01
C PHE A 353 15.30 25.41 5.37
N ALA A 354 14.18 24.75 5.20
CA ALA A 354 14.08 23.30 5.41
C ALA A 354 15.03 22.52 4.49
N MET A 355 15.19 22.95 3.23
CA MET A 355 16.14 22.33 2.30
C MET A 355 17.59 22.55 2.74
N ARG A 356 17.95 23.73 3.25
CA ARG A 356 19.29 24.01 3.80
C ARG A 356 19.56 23.22 5.06
N ILE A 357 18.58 23.01 5.94
CA ILE A 357 18.69 22.11 7.09
C ILE A 357 19.04 20.71 6.60
N ARG A 358 18.26 20.12 5.66
CA ARG A 358 18.50 18.77 5.16
C ARG A 358 19.90 18.58 4.57
N LYS A 359 20.43 19.58 3.87
CA LYS A 359 21.79 19.53 3.31
C LYS A 359 22.88 19.63 4.39
N SER A 360 22.56 20.16 5.56
CA SER A 360 23.53 20.47 6.63
C SER A 360 23.59 19.40 7.72
N ILE A 361 22.69 18.42 7.74
CA ILE A 361 22.58 17.37 8.75
C ILE A 361 22.82 15.98 8.16
N ARG A 362 23.01 14.97 9.03
CA ARG A 362 23.20 13.58 8.63
C ARG A 362 21.85 12.89 8.47
N GLY A 363 21.81 11.77 7.74
CA GLY A 363 20.59 10.97 7.59
C GLY A 363 20.04 10.36 8.88
N ILE A 364 20.86 10.27 9.94
CA ILE A 364 20.44 9.79 11.27
C ILE A 364 19.92 10.92 12.17
N ASP A 365 20.14 12.19 11.79
CA ASP A 365 19.65 13.34 12.54
C ASP A 365 18.17 13.57 12.22
N LEU A 366 17.39 13.90 13.24
CA LEU A 366 15.96 14.14 13.10
C LEU A 366 15.69 15.66 13.03
N ALA A 367 15.29 16.14 11.85
CA ALA A 367 14.86 17.55 11.68
C ALA A 367 13.35 17.66 11.65
N CYS A 368 12.81 18.63 12.36
CA CYS A 368 11.38 18.85 12.54
C CYS A 368 11.05 20.33 12.46
N ARG A 369 9.90 20.65 11.84
CA ARG A 369 9.26 21.96 12.05
C ARG A 369 8.43 21.90 13.32
N TYR A 370 8.83 22.68 14.32
CA TYR A 370 8.23 22.64 15.65
C TYR A 370 6.96 23.49 15.73
N GLY A 371 6.94 24.62 15.00
CA GLY A 371 5.78 25.49 14.85
C GLY A 371 6.15 26.78 14.13
N GLY A 372 5.24 27.37 13.37
CA GLY A 372 5.48 28.64 12.71
C GLY A 372 6.83 28.72 11.97
N GLU A 373 7.76 29.49 12.55
CA GLU A 373 9.13 29.71 12.09
C GLU A 373 10.19 28.96 12.91
N GLU A 374 9.76 28.07 13.82
CA GLU A 374 10.63 27.34 14.74
C GLU A 374 10.90 25.91 14.23
N PHE A 375 12.15 25.49 14.35
CA PHE A 375 12.62 24.18 13.96
C PHE A 375 13.43 23.52 15.07
N VAL A 376 13.39 22.20 15.12
CA VAL A 376 14.17 21.41 16.07
C VAL A 376 14.99 20.37 15.30
N ILE A 377 16.26 20.22 15.66
CA ILE A 377 17.12 19.16 15.15
C ILE A 377 17.63 18.35 16.34
N VAL A 378 17.37 17.04 16.31
CA VAL A 378 17.88 16.09 17.29
C VAL A 378 19.01 15.33 16.67
N MET A 379 20.17 15.30 17.32
CA MET A 379 21.40 14.70 16.83
C MET A 379 21.85 13.56 17.74
N PRO A 380 21.50 12.32 17.42
CA PRO A 380 21.99 11.15 18.15
C PRO A 380 23.52 11.02 18.04
N GLU A 381 24.14 10.43 19.05
CA GLU A 381 25.60 10.17 19.12
C GLU A 381 26.46 11.43 18.84
N THR A 382 25.96 12.59 19.26
CA THR A 382 26.61 13.89 19.02
C THR A 382 26.76 14.63 20.34
N ASP A 383 27.99 15.02 20.66
CA ASP A 383 28.31 15.85 21.82
C ASP A 383 28.09 17.35 21.53
N MET A 384 28.17 18.16 22.60
CA MET A 384 27.93 19.60 22.51
C MET A 384 28.93 20.34 21.60
N HIS A 385 30.19 19.88 21.53
CA HIS A 385 31.21 20.48 20.70
C HIS A 385 30.91 20.27 19.21
N ILE A 386 30.60 19.03 18.82
CA ILE A 386 30.24 18.69 17.45
C ILE A 386 28.91 19.38 17.07
N ALA A 387 27.92 19.39 17.97
CA ALA A 387 26.67 20.09 17.77
C ALA A 387 26.89 21.59 17.50
N GLY A 388 27.78 22.22 18.24
CA GLY A 388 28.17 23.63 18.05
C GLY A 388 28.77 23.89 16.67
N MET A 389 29.63 22.98 16.19
CA MET A 389 30.22 23.10 14.84
C MET A 389 29.16 22.96 13.74
N VAL A 390 28.21 22.03 13.88
CA VAL A 390 27.13 21.82 12.93
C VAL A 390 26.18 23.03 12.92
N ALA A 391 25.83 23.55 14.11
CA ALA A 391 24.99 24.71 14.26
C ALA A 391 25.60 25.97 13.60
N GLU A 392 26.89 26.23 13.86
CA GLU A 392 27.59 27.39 13.29
C GLU A 392 27.75 27.25 11.76
N ARG A 393 27.99 26.04 11.25
CA ARG A 393 28.00 25.79 9.83
C ARG A 393 26.64 26.08 9.18
N LEU A 394 25.54 25.60 9.77
CA LEU A 394 24.19 25.86 9.30
C LEU A 394 23.86 27.36 9.34
N ARG A 395 24.17 28.04 10.45
CA ARG A 395 23.95 29.48 10.59
C ARG A 395 24.67 30.26 9.50
N ARG A 396 25.93 29.95 9.24
CA ARG A 396 26.72 30.59 8.15
C ARG A 396 26.16 30.30 6.79
N ALA A 397 25.78 29.07 6.50
CA ALA A 397 25.19 28.68 5.21
C ALA A 397 23.87 29.43 4.95
N VAL A 398 23.06 29.63 6.00
CA VAL A 398 21.81 30.42 5.89
C VAL A 398 22.10 31.91 5.63
N ALA A 399 23.05 32.49 6.34
CA ALA A 399 23.38 33.89 6.22
C ALA A 399 24.18 34.25 4.94
N ALA A 400 24.90 33.28 4.34
CA ALA A 400 25.75 33.53 3.19
C ALA A 400 24.98 33.65 1.86
N GLU A 401 23.93 32.88 1.70
CA GLU A 401 23.18 32.82 0.44
C GLU A 401 21.79 33.44 0.60
N PRO A 402 21.39 34.40 -0.27
CA PRO A 402 20.05 34.98 -0.23
C PRO A 402 18.98 33.92 -0.49
N PHE A 403 17.78 34.18 0.02
CA PHE A 403 16.60 33.37 -0.22
C PHE A 403 15.82 33.88 -1.42
N ALA A 404 15.53 33.01 -2.37
CA ALA A 404 14.69 33.33 -3.51
C ALA A 404 13.21 33.27 -3.09
N ILE A 405 12.48 34.36 -3.30
CA ILE A 405 11.05 34.48 -3.04
C ILE A 405 10.28 34.89 -4.31
N ASP A 406 8.96 34.84 -4.28
CA ASP A 406 8.10 35.20 -5.41
C ASP A 406 8.49 34.39 -6.69
N LYS A 407 8.64 33.08 -6.57
CA LYS A 407 9.07 32.18 -7.67
C LYS A 407 10.44 32.56 -8.25
N GLY A 408 11.34 33.06 -7.41
CA GLY A 408 12.71 33.40 -7.82
C GLY A 408 12.89 34.80 -8.39
N THR A 409 11.86 35.64 -8.43
CA THR A 409 11.93 37.01 -8.97
C THR A 409 12.61 38.00 -8.02
N ARG A 410 12.64 37.68 -6.72
CA ARG A 410 13.29 38.52 -5.70
C ARG A 410 14.20 37.68 -4.81
N GLN A 411 15.17 38.34 -4.21
CA GLN A 411 16.10 37.74 -3.26
C GLN A 411 16.13 38.58 -1.98
N ILE A 412 16.06 37.90 -0.81
CA ILE A 412 16.14 38.54 0.49
C ILE A 412 17.19 37.86 1.37
N GLN A 413 17.81 38.64 2.26
CA GLN A 413 18.71 38.09 3.28
C GLN A 413 17.93 37.64 4.50
N VAL A 414 18.21 36.42 4.92
CA VAL A 414 17.59 35.82 6.13
C VAL A 414 18.71 35.31 7.02
N THR A 415 18.54 35.47 8.32
CA THR A 415 19.43 34.88 9.33
C THR A 415 18.64 34.01 10.29
N ILE A 416 19.34 33.23 11.09
CA ILE A 416 18.74 32.35 12.11
C ILE A 416 19.44 32.49 13.44
N SER A 417 18.69 32.37 14.50
CA SER A 417 19.19 32.18 15.85
C SER A 417 19.08 30.73 16.28
N ILE A 418 20.08 30.19 16.96
CA ILE A 418 20.14 28.80 17.37
C ILE A 418 20.47 28.68 18.85
N GLY A 419 19.65 27.89 19.58
CA GLY A 419 19.91 27.45 20.95
C GLY A 419 20.31 25.96 20.95
N LEU A 420 21.37 25.63 21.68
CA LEU A 420 21.89 24.26 21.81
C LEU A 420 21.73 23.75 23.24
N ALA A 421 21.36 22.49 23.38
CA ALA A 421 21.45 21.73 24.62
C ALA A 421 21.87 20.29 24.34
N ALA A 422 22.45 19.61 25.29
CA ALA A 422 22.74 18.17 25.22
C ALA A 422 22.16 17.45 26.44
N LEU A 423 21.98 16.15 26.31
CA LEU A 423 21.61 15.28 27.41
C LEU A 423 22.80 15.20 28.39
N GLU A 424 22.62 15.68 29.61
CA GLU A 424 23.72 15.77 30.58
C GLU A 424 23.75 14.59 31.55
N ARG A 425 22.57 14.04 31.86
CA ARG A 425 22.45 12.97 32.86
C ARG A 425 21.70 11.77 32.30
N LYS A 426 22.12 10.59 32.71
CA LYS A 426 21.37 9.36 32.39
C LYS A 426 19.95 9.46 33.00
N GLY A 427 18.93 9.31 32.16
CA GLY A 427 17.52 9.39 32.60
C GLY A 427 16.97 10.83 32.73
N GLU A 428 17.70 11.84 32.26
CA GLU A 428 17.20 13.21 32.18
C GLU A 428 15.94 13.29 31.29
N PRO A 429 14.85 13.93 31.76
CA PRO A 429 13.65 14.11 30.92
C PRO A 429 13.97 14.95 29.69
N VAL A 430 13.55 14.50 28.51
CA VAL A 430 13.75 15.23 27.25
C VAL A 430 13.15 16.64 27.29
N ALA A 431 12.04 16.83 28.02
CA ALA A 431 11.41 18.12 28.20
C ALA A 431 12.36 19.14 28.82
N ASP A 432 13.25 18.74 29.73
CA ASP A 432 14.22 19.63 30.36
C ASP A 432 15.35 20.00 29.36
N VAL A 433 15.76 19.09 28.51
CA VAL A 433 16.73 19.38 27.44
C VAL A 433 16.13 20.36 26.42
N LEU A 434 14.89 20.15 26.01
CA LEU A 434 14.15 21.08 25.13
C LEU A 434 14.06 22.46 25.74
N LYS A 435 13.70 22.55 27.02
CA LYS A 435 13.60 23.81 27.75
C LYS A 435 14.96 24.54 27.85
N ARG A 436 16.07 23.82 28.05
CA ARG A 436 17.41 24.41 28.04
C ARG A 436 17.79 24.94 26.67
N ALA A 437 17.46 24.21 25.58
CA ALA A 437 17.69 24.69 24.22
C ALA A 437 16.87 25.93 23.89
N ASP A 438 15.59 25.98 24.33
CA ASP A 438 14.71 27.14 24.15
C ASP A 438 15.23 28.37 24.87
N LEU A 439 15.66 28.25 26.13
CA LEU A 439 16.29 29.31 26.86
C LEU A 439 17.58 29.82 26.19
N ALA A 440 18.36 28.94 25.60
CA ALA A 440 19.54 29.32 24.84
C ALA A 440 19.16 30.05 23.53
N LEU A 441 18.12 29.62 22.84
CA LEU A 441 17.57 30.30 21.66
C LEU A 441 17.07 31.72 22.04
N TYR A 442 16.34 31.85 23.16
CA TYR A 442 15.89 33.15 23.64
C TYR A 442 17.07 34.10 23.88
N ARG A 443 18.16 33.61 24.48
CA ARG A 443 19.39 34.42 24.65
C ARG A 443 20.00 34.81 23.31
N ALA A 444 20.06 33.88 22.35
CA ALA A 444 20.57 34.15 20.99
C ALA A 444 19.80 35.31 20.33
N LYS A 445 18.47 35.31 20.46
CA LYS A 445 17.60 36.38 19.94
C LYS A 445 17.81 37.71 20.68
N HIS A 446 17.94 37.65 21.98
CA HIS A 446 18.11 38.87 22.83
C HIS A 446 19.48 39.53 22.63
N ASP A 447 20.53 38.71 22.45
CA ASP A 447 21.91 39.19 22.34
C ASP A 447 22.28 39.72 20.93
N GLY A 448 21.29 39.89 20.04
CA GLY A 448 21.47 40.53 18.73
C GLY A 448 21.29 39.60 17.55
N ARG A 449 20.69 38.39 17.73
CA ARG A 449 20.34 37.41 16.68
C ARG A 449 21.53 36.90 15.88
N ASN A 450 21.25 36.14 14.79
CA ASN A 450 22.25 35.58 13.90
C ASN A 450 23.44 34.93 14.64
N ARG A 451 23.15 34.08 15.61
CA ARG A 451 24.17 33.44 16.46
C ARG A 451 23.72 32.11 17.04
N VAL A 452 24.71 31.36 17.48
CA VAL A 452 24.55 30.11 18.22
C VAL A 452 24.84 30.37 19.68
N VAL A 453 23.95 29.97 20.59
CA VAL A 453 24.15 30.00 22.03
C VAL A 453 23.96 28.59 22.57
N ALA A 454 24.94 28.11 23.33
CA ALA A 454 24.83 26.85 24.07
C ALA A 454 24.19 27.08 25.42
N ALA A 455 23.33 26.15 25.88
CA ALA A 455 22.87 26.14 27.27
C ALA A 455 24.08 26.01 28.21
N ALA A 456 24.06 26.74 29.28
CA ALA A 456 25.03 26.54 30.38
C ALA A 456 24.79 25.17 31.02
N ALA A 457 25.87 24.43 31.31
CA ALA A 457 25.83 23.16 31.99
C ALA A 457 25.19 23.26 33.38
#